data_7577fa01169031eb36275221b68b1346
#
_entry.id   7577fa01169031eb36275221b68b1346
#
_cell.length_a   1.000
_cell.length_b   1.000
_cell.length_c   1.000
_cell.angle_alpha   90.00
_cell.angle_beta   90.00
_cell.angle_gamma   90.00
#
_symmetry.space_group_name_H-M   'P 1'
#
loop_
_entity.id
_entity.type
_entity.pdbx_description
1 polymer ?
#
loop_
_entity_poly.entity_id
_entity_poly.type
_entity_poly.pdbx_seq_one_letter_code
_entity_poly.pdbx_strand_id
1 'polypeptide(L)'
;MKKILVTGGSGFIGTNLIEYLSKDTQYEIQNIDIVKPKISAQDKYWVQVDLRKHDAVIAAVEAFAPDYVIHLGARTDLNGKTLQDYDANMGGVSNLLDAIEVAGTVKRAIFTSSMYVCEPGYMPKNFEDYAPHTLYGESKVETEKRIKTANPFYTWSIIRPTSIWGPWFGEPYDKFFHIVLNHMYFHMGKRACRKTYGYVDNAIYQIMSILQAAPEKVNRNVYYLGDYEAYPITDWANEIAKIEGIHIPHVPYWCFKIVGWVGDFLKKFGIAFPMTSFRLHNMTTDNVHNLEPIKSVAPNLPVSRIDGTKVTLEWIHKYE
;
A
#
# COMPACT_ATOMS: atom_id res chain seq x y z
N MET A 1 -5.73 28.52 3.60
CA MET A 1 -5.68 27.06 3.76
C MET A 1 -4.74 26.47 2.71
N LYS A 2 -4.05 25.39 3.01
CA LYS A 2 -3.22 24.67 2.04
C LYS A 2 -4.10 23.69 1.29
N LYS A 3 -4.04 23.68 -0.03
CA LYS A 3 -4.85 22.80 -0.88
C LYS A 3 -4.13 21.46 -1.13
N ILE A 4 -4.77 20.35 -0.74
CA ILE A 4 -4.24 19.01 -0.95
C ILE A 4 -5.14 18.26 -1.93
N LEU A 5 -4.58 17.87 -3.07
CA LEU A 5 -5.20 16.93 -3.99
C LEU A 5 -4.77 15.51 -3.63
N VAL A 6 -5.73 14.63 -3.38
CA VAL A 6 -5.51 13.20 -3.21
C VAL A 6 -6.08 12.48 -4.43
N THR A 7 -5.29 11.70 -5.15
CA THR A 7 -5.83 10.78 -6.16
C THR A 7 -5.97 9.40 -5.54
N GLY A 8 -7.02 8.66 -5.88
CA GLY A 8 -7.27 7.36 -5.25
C GLY A 8 -7.72 7.47 -3.78
N GLY A 9 -8.34 8.61 -3.42
CA GLY A 9 -8.77 8.87 -2.05
C GLY A 9 -9.91 7.98 -1.57
N SER A 10 -10.62 7.31 -2.47
CA SER A 10 -11.67 6.33 -2.14
C SER A 10 -11.12 4.90 -1.92
N GLY A 11 -9.82 4.70 -2.14
CA GLY A 11 -9.12 3.45 -1.85
C GLY A 11 -8.85 3.27 -0.35
N PHE A 12 -8.18 2.17 0.03
CA PHE A 12 -7.89 1.83 1.42
C PHE A 12 -7.09 2.94 2.15
N ILE A 13 -5.86 3.20 1.70
CA ILE A 13 -5.00 4.23 2.33
C ILE A 13 -5.63 5.60 2.17
N GLY A 14 -6.24 5.88 1.01
CA GLY A 14 -6.90 7.15 0.70
C GLY A 14 -8.06 7.48 1.63
N THR A 15 -8.92 6.51 1.94
CA THR A 15 -10.05 6.68 2.88
C THR A 15 -9.56 7.13 4.26
N ASN A 16 -8.53 6.44 4.79
CA ASN A 16 -7.93 6.79 6.09
C ASN A 16 -7.18 8.14 6.04
N LEU A 17 -6.47 8.42 4.94
CA LEU A 17 -5.78 9.70 4.76
C LEU A 17 -6.76 10.88 4.73
N ILE A 18 -7.86 10.77 4.00
CA ILE A 18 -8.89 11.82 3.95
C ILE A 18 -9.55 11.99 5.32
N GLU A 19 -9.81 10.89 6.04
CA GLU A 19 -10.31 10.97 7.41
C GLU A 19 -9.34 11.71 8.33
N TYR A 20 -8.04 11.44 8.22
CA TYR A 20 -7.00 12.17 8.95
C TYR A 20 -6.97 13.66 8.59
N LEU A 21 -6.91 13.97 7.31
CA LEU A 21 -6.84 15.36 6.82
C LEU A 21 -8.08 16.17 7.17
N SER A 22 -9.26 15.54 7.17
CA SER A 22 -10.53 16.22 7.45
C SER A 22 -10.67 16.74 8.89
N LYS A 23 -9.85 16.25 9.81
CA LYS A 23 -9.78 16.71 11.22
C LYS A 23 -8.95 17.99 11.36
N ASP A 24 -8.20 18.39 10.33
CA ASP A 24 -7.33 19.55 10.36
C ASP A 24 -7.84 20.66 9.44
N THR A 25 -8.31 21.75 10.01
CA THR A 25 -8.89 22.89 9.28
C THR A 25 -7.89 23.71 8.46
N GLN A 26 -6.59 23.41 8.58
CA GLN A 26 -5.59 24.08 7.75
C GLN A 26 -5.59 23.60 6.30
N TYR A 27 -6.22 22.43 6.02
CA TYR A 27 -6.26 21.83 4.71
C TYR A 27 -7.62 21.98 4.03
N GLU A 28 -7.60 22.36 2.76
CA GLU A 28 -8.69 22.18 1.81
C GLU A 28 -8.38 20.95 0.98
N ILE A 29 -9.32 20.00 0.92
CA ILE A 29 -9.09 18.65 0.37
C ILE A 29 -9.91 18.48 -0.90
N GLN A 30 -9.31 17.92 -1.96
CA GLN A 30 -10.01 17.34 -3.07
C GLN A 30 -9.54 15.91 -3.30
N ASN A 31 -10.48 14.98 -3.47
CA ASN A 31 -10.25 13.61 -3.86
C ASN A 31 -10.69 13.41 -5.30
N ILE A 32 -9.78 13.01 -6.19
CA ILE A 32 -10.14 12.51 -7.52
C ILE A 32 -9.99 10.99 -7.58
N ASP A 33 -11.09 10.32 -7.89
CA ASP A 33 -11.17 8.87 -7.96
C ASP A 33 -12.29 8.45 -8.93
N ILE A 34 -12.16 7.26 -9.51
CA ILE A 34 -13.23 6.65 -10.36
C ILE A 34 -14.38 6.10 -9.50
N VAL A 35 -14.12 5.82 -8.22
CA VAL A 35 -15.06 5.21 -7.29
C VAL A 35 -15.46 6.22 -6.21
N LYS A 36 -16.73 6.18 -5.82
CA LYS A 36 -17.27 6.97 -4.72
C LYS A 36 -16.61 6.58 -3.40
N PRO A 37 -16.39 7.53 -2.45
CA PRO A 37 -15.85 7.23 -1.13
C PRO A 37 -16.64 6.16 -0.35
N LYS A 38 -15.94 5.36 0.44
CA LYS A 38 -16.56 4.37 1.33
C LYS A 38 -17.29 5.02 2.51
N ILE A 39 -16.87 6.21 2.91
CA ILE A 39 -17.45 7.00 4.00
C ILE A 39 -18.24 8.16 3.39
N SER A 40 -19.56 8.20 3.57
CA SER A 40 -20.46 9.24 3.00
C SER A 40 -20.06 10.67 3.39
N ALA A 41 -19.51 10.88 4.58
CA ALA A 41 -19.01 12.18 5.00
C ALA A 41 -17.84 12.71 4.13
N GLN A 42 -17.19 11.84 3.36
CA GLN A 42 -16.10 12.18 2.44
C GLN A 42 -16.61 12.53 1.02
N ASP A 43 -17.89 12.33 0.72
CA ASP A 43 -18.51 12.64 -0.59
C ASP A 43 -18.27 14.10 -1.02
N LYS A 44 -18.26 15.01 -0.06
CA LYS A 44 -18.03 16.44 -0.29
C LYS A 44 -16.64 16.79 -0.84
N TYR A 45 -15.68 15.89 -0.71
CA TYR A 45 -14.31 16.07 -1.23
C TYR A 45 -14.12 15.40 -2.59
N TRP A 46 -15.05 14.53 -3.01
CA TRP A 46 -14.88 13.66 -4.15
C TRP A 46 -15.33 14.29 -5.46
N VAL A 47 -14.47 14.16 -6.45
CA VAL A 47 -14.73 14.46 -7.85
C VAL A 47 -14.43 13.20 -8.68
N GLN A 48 -15.37 12.75 -9.47
CA GLN A 48 -15.19 11.55 -10.30
C GLN A 48 -14.28 11.86 -11.49
N VAL A 49 -13.06 11.32 -11.45
CA VAL A 49 -12.07 11.45 -12.53
C VAL A 49 -11.33 10.14 -12.74
N ASP A 50 -11.25 9.71 -13.99
CA ASP A 50 -10.39 8.60 -14.40
C ASP A 50 -9.02 9.16 -14.81
N LEU A 51 -7.97 8.73 -14.11
CA LEU A 51 -6.59 9.16 -14.38
C LEU A 51 -6.11 8.87 -15.81
N ARG A 52 -6.73 7.93 -16.51
CA ARG A 52 -6.46 7.63 -17.92
C ARG A 52 -7.02 8.68 -18.90
N LYS A 53 -7.83 9.60 -18.41
CA LYS A 53 -8.48 10.65 -19.21
C LYS A 53 -7.73 11.98 -19.04
N HIS A 54 -6.72 12.19 -19.89
CA HIS A 54 -5.78 13.31 -19.83
C HIS A 54 -6.48 14.67 -19.58
N ASP A 55 -7.43 15.07 -20.46
CA ASP A 55 -8.07 16.38 -20.34
C ASP A 55 -8.92 16.52 -19.07
N ALA A 56 -9.53 15.42 -18.59
CA ALA A 56 -10.31 15.44 -17.36
C ALA A 56 -9.40 15.61 -16.13
N VAL A 57 -8.20 15.01 -16.15
CA VAL A 57 -7.20 15.18 -15.08
C VAL A 57 -6.69 16.61 -15.06
N ILE A 58 -6.33 17.18 -16.22
CA ILE A 58 -5.92 18.58 -16.34
C ILE A 58 -6.99 19.51 -15.77
N ALA A 59 -8.22 19.40 -16.27
CA ALA A 59 -9.32 20.26 -15.85
C ALA A 59 -9.57 20.19 -14.31
N ALA A 60 -9.49 18.99 -13.71
CA ALA A 60 -9.70 18.84 -12.28
C ALA A 60 -8.56 19.43 -11.44
N VAL A 61 -7.31 19.27 -11.89
CA VAL A 61 -6.13 19.79 -11.18
C VAL A 61 -6.06 21.32 -11.31
N GLU A 62 -6.28 21.89 -12.50
CA GLU A 62 -6.32 23.33 -12.71
C GLU A 62 -7.45 24.01 -11.91
N ALA A 63 -8.66 23.45 -11.94
CA ALA A 63 -9.81 24.01 -11.21
C ALA A 63 -9.56 24.05 -9.70
N PHE A 64 -8.90 23.06 -9.15
CA PHE A 64 -8.58 23.00 -7.72
C PHE A 64 -7.32 23.81 -7.38
N ALA A 65 -6.35 23.89 -8.27
CA ALA A 65 -5.06 24.56 -8.09
C ALA A 65 -4.34 24.15 -6.78
N PRO A 66 -3.93 22.86 -6.63
CA PRO A 66 -3.40 22.33 -5.38
C PRO A 66 -2.00 22.87 -5.04
N ASP A 67 -1.73 23.07 -3.75
CA ASP A 67 -0.36 23.27 -3.23
C ASP A 67 0.40 21.94 -3.12
N TYR A 68 -0.33 20.85 -2.80
CA TYR A 68 0.23 19.53 -2.55
C TYR A 68 -0.57 18.44 -3.28
N VAL A 69 0.14 17.44 -3.77
CA VAL A 69 -0.47 16.26 -4.40
C VAL A 69 -0.01 15.01 -3.68
N ILE A 70 -0.96 14.14 -3.29
CA ILE A 70 -0.69 12.80 -2.79
C ILE A 70 -1.35 11.80 -3.75
N HIS A 71 -0.53 11.18 -4.60
CA HIS A 71 -0.98 10.28 -5.64
C HIS A 71 -1.02 8.83 -5.12
N LEU A 72 -2.23 8.37 -4.75
CA LEU A 72 -2.51 6.99 -4.32
C LEU A 72 -3.27 6.19 -5.40
N GLY A 73 -3.79 6.87 -6.42
CA GLY A 73 -4.62 6.28 -7.46
C GLY A 73 -3.85 5.25 -8.29
N ALA A 74 -4.29 3.99 -8.24
CA ALA A 74 -3.66 2.90 -8.97
C ALA A 74 -4.60 1.70 -9.10
N ARG A 75 -4.42 0.90 -10.14
CA ARG A 75 -4.91 -0.48 -10.16
C ARG A 75 -3.92 -1.36 -9.39
N THR A 76 -4.37 -2.00 -8.32
CA THR A 76 -3.51 -2.74 -7.37
C THR A 76 -3.71 -4.25 -7.36
N ASP A 77 -4.75 -4.77 -8.05
CA ASP A 77 -4.96 -6.21 -8.16
C ASP A 77 -3.87 -6.89 -9.00
N LEU A 78 -3.72 -8.20 -8.85
CA LEU A 78 -2.74 -9.00 -9.58
C LEU A 78 -3.37 -9.79 -10.75
N ASN A 79 -4.57 -9.42 -11.17
CA ASN A 79 -5.35 -10.18 -12.17
C ASN A 79 -5.13 -9.68 -13.61
N GLY A 80 -4.37 -8.62 -13.81
CA GLY A 80 -4.00 -8.12 -15.14
C GLY A 80 -3.24 -9.19 -15.92
N LYS A 81 -3.53 -9.30 -17.21
CA LYS A 81 -2.93 -10.28 -18.15
C LYS A 81 -1.85 -9.66 -19.00
N THR A 82 -1.87 -8.36 -19.14
CA THR A 82 -0.90 -7.56 -19.89
C THR A 82 -0.51 -6.32 -19.10
N LEU A 83 0.62 -5.72 -19.43
CA LEU A 83 1.06 -4.47 -18.80
C LEU A 83 0.07 -3.33 -19.08
N GLN A 84 -0.60 -3.33 -20.25
CA GLN A 84 -1.61 -2.35 -20.62
C GLN A 84 -2.84 -2.38 -19.70
N ASP A 85 -3.15 -3.50 -19.06
CA ASP A 85 -4.21 -3.57 -18.08
C ASP A 85 -3.96 -2.68 -16.84
N TYR A 86 -2.70 -2.28 -16.64
CA TYR A 86 -2.26 -1.35 -15.60
C TYR A 86 -1.99 0.07 -16.11
N ASP A 87 -2.61 0.48 -17.21
CA ASP A 87 -2.42 1.82 -17.77
C ASP A 87 -2.80 2.95 -16.80
N ALA A 88 -3.72 2.72 -15.88
CA ALA A 88 -4.01 3.65 -14.79
C ALA A 88 -2.76 3.99 -13.94
N ASN A 89 -1.80 3.04 -13.82
CA ASN A 89 -0.56 3.24 -13.08
C ASN A 89 0.48 4.00 -13.90
N MET A 90 0.56 3.72 -15.20
CA MET A 90 1.58 4.24 -16.11
C MET A 90 1.12 5.50 -16.85
N GLY A 91 0.06 5.38 -17.66
CA GLY A 91 -0.57 6.50 -18.35
C GLY A 91 -1.17 7.49 -17.37
N GLY A 92 -1.83 6.99 -16.32
CA GLY A 92 -2.42 7.83 -15.29
C GLY A 92 -1.42 8.72 -14.55
N VAL A 93 -0.22 8.22 -14.24
CA VAL A 93 0.83 9.07 -13.63
C VAL A 93 1.36 10.09 -14.62
N SER A 94 1.50 9.74 -15.91
CA SER A 94 1.92 10.71 -16.93
C SER A 94 0.92 11.85 -17.05
N ASN A 95 -0.38 11.53 -17.15
CA ASN A 95 -1.44 12.54 -17.22
C ASN A 95 -1.48 13.44 -15.97
N LEU A 96 -1.19 12.87 -14.79
CA LEU A 96 -1.11 13.67 -13.56
C LEU A 96 0.11 14.58 -13.55
N LEU A 97 1.27 14.13 -14.03
CA LEU A 97 2.48 14.95 -14.15
C LEU A 97 2.22 16.15 -15.08
N ASP A 98 1.62 15.92 -16.24
CA ASP A 98 1.24 16.97 -17.19
C ASP A 98 0.25 17.95 -16.56
N ALA A 99 -0.77 17.46 -15.85
CA ALA A 99 -1.76 18.29 -15.18
C ALA A 99 -1.15 19.18 -14.07
N ILE A 100 -0.19 18.65 -13.31
CA ILE A 100 0.53 19.41 -12.28
C ILE A 100 1.39 20.50 -12.93
N GLU A 101 2.04 20.18 -14.04
CA GLU A 101 2.86 21.14 -14.79
C GLU A 101 2.00 22.28 -15.35
N VAL A 102 0.87 21.97 -15.97
CA VAL A 102 -0.09 22.94 -16.49
C VAL A 102 -0.63 23.85 -15.38
N ALA A 103 -1.03 23.29 -14.24
CA ALA A 103 -1.54 24.05 -13.10
C ALA A 103 -0.50 24.99 -12.49
N GLY A 104 0.78 24.60 -12.45
CA GLY A 104 1.90 25.43 -12.00
C GLY A 104 1.88 25.85 -10.52
N THR A 105 0.97 25.31 -9.70
CA THR A 105 0.73 25.70 -8.30
C THR A 105 1.38 24.77 -7.29
N VAL A 106 1.69 23.53 -7.71
CA VAL A 106 2.15 22.47 -6.83
C VAL A 106 3.57 22.74 -6.32
N LYS A 107 3.71 22.71 -5.01
CA LYS A 107 4.98 22.87 -4.29
C LYS A 107 5.62 21.54 -3.97
N ARG A 108 4.80 20.51 -3.75
CA ARG A 108 5.25 19.16 -3.43
C ARG A 108 4.26 18.09 -3.88
N ALA A 109 4.80 16.97 -4.39
CA ALA A 109 4.03 15.79 -4.72
C ALA A 109 4.65 14.53 -4.09
N ILE A 110 3.78 13.61 -3.62
CA ILE A 110 4.15 12.26 -3.16
C ILE A 110 3.49 11.27 -4.10
N PHE A 111 4.30 10.44 -4.75
CA PHE A 111 3.84 9.44 -5.70
C PHE A 111 3.95 8.04 -5.09
N THR A 112 2.88 7.26 -5.19
CA THR A 112 2.84 5.91 -4.61
C THR A 112 3.25 4.86 -5.63
N SER A 113 4.37 4.20 -5.33
CA SER A 113 4.86 2.98 -5.94
C SER A 113 4.38 1.76 -5.14
N SER A 114 5.21 0.73 -4.99
CA SER A 114 4.92 -0.49 -4.23
C SER A 114 6.20 -1.21 -3.83
N MET A 115 6.14 -2.01 -2.77
CA MET A 115 7.21 -3.00 -2.50
C MET A 115 7.36 -4.03 -3.61
N TYR A 116 6.33 -4.25 -4.45
CA TYR A 116 6.34 -5.21 -5.56
C TYR A 116 7.25 -4.81 -6.74
N VAL A 117 7.93 -3.66 -6.67
CA VAL A 117 9.05 -3.34 -7.59
C VAL A 117 10.21 -4.32 -7.44
N CYS A 118 10.21 -5.12 -6.35
CA CYS A 118 11.08 -6.27 -6.14
C CYS A 118 10.27 -7.48 -5.71
N GLU A 119 10.71 -8.68 -6.07
CA GLU A 119 10.14 -9.93 -5.59
C GLU A 119 10.45 -10.16 -4.11
N PRO A 120 9.61 -10.93 -3.38
CA PRO A 120 9.87 -11.27 -1.98
C PRO A 120 11.24 -11.94 -1.79
N GLY A 121 12.01 -11.45 -0.83
CA GLY A 121 13.36 -11.95 -0.52
C GLY A 121 14.48 -11.37 -1.37
N TYR A 122 14.17 -10.58 -2.41
CA TYR A 122 15.19 -9.84 -3.15
C TYR A 122 15.73 -8.68 -2.30
N MET A 123 17.04 -8.54 -2.25
CA MET A 123 17.73 -7.48 -1.52
C MET A 123 18.33 -6.48 -2.51
N PRO A 124 17.62 -5.38 -2.83
CA PRO A 124 18.09 -4.41 -3.80
C PRO A 124 19.34 -3.65 -3.28
N LYS A 125 20.30 -3.44 -4.17
CA LYS A 125 21.53 -2.70 -3.86
C LYS A 125 21.29 -1.19 -3.67
N ASN A 126 20.28 -0.68 -4.36
CA ASN A 126 19.82 0.71 -4.28
C ASN A 126 18.36 0.79 -4.71
N PHE A 127 17.75 1.99 -4.67
CA PHE A 127 16.35 2.17 -5.03
C PHE A 127 16.05 2.03 -6.54
N GLU A 128 17.06 1.87 -7.39
CA GLU A 128 16.90 1.66 -8.84
C GLU A 128 17.19 0.21 -9.25
N ASP A 129 17.57 -0.62 -8.30
CA ASP A 129 17.78 -2.05 -8.50
C ASP A 129 16.43 -2.77 -8.38
N TYR A 130 15.72 -2.85 -9.51
CA TYR A 130 14.39 -3.41 -9.61
C TYR A 130 14.42 -4.89 -9.96
N ALA A 131 13.56 -5.68 -9.37
CA ALA A 131 13.36 -7.10 -9.68
C ALA A 131 11.87 -7.47 -9.56
N PRO A 132 10.96 -6.88 -10.37
CA PRO A 132 9.54 -7.17 -10.30
C PRO A 132 9.26 -8.61 -10.77
N HIS A 133 8.29 -9.27 -10.14
CA HIS A 133 7.86 -10.64 -10.48
C HIS A 133 6.39 -10.72 -10.91
N THR A 134 5.71 -9.56 -11.01
CA THR A 134 4.31 -9.44 -11.41
C THR A 134 4.14 -8.26 -12.35
N LEU A 135 3.14 -8.32 -13.24
CA LEU A 135 2.80 -7.21 -14.14
C LEU A 135 2.43 -5.92 -13.36
N TYR A 136 1.81 -6.09 -12.19
CA TYR A 136 1.60 -4.97 -11.28
C TYR A 136 2.93 -4.35 -10.82
N GLY A 137 3.88 -5.17 -10.38
CA GLY A 137 5.22 -4.72 -10.00
C GLY A 137 5.94 -4.00 -11.15
N GLU A 138 5.90 -4.58 -12.36
CA GLU A 138 6.44 -3.96 -13.57
C GLU A 138 5.79 -2.59 -13.85
N SER A 139 4.45 -2.48 -13.72
CA SER A 139 3.75 -1.20 -13.89
C SER A 139 4.21 -0.15 -12.89
N LYS A 140 4.52 -0.55 -11.65
CA LYS A 140 5.05 0.36 -10.63
C LYS A 140 6.51 0.75 -10.89
N VAL A 141 7.33 -0.13 -11.43
CA VAL A 141 8.68 0.23 -11.93
C VAL A 141 8.57 1.28 -13.04
N GLU A 142 7.67 1.08 -14.00
CA GLU A 142 7.44 2.05 -15.08
C GLU A 142 6.89 3.40 -14.54
N THR A 143 6.01 3.37 -13.53
CA THR A 143 5.56 4.58 -12.81
C THR A 143 6.76 5.36 -12.26
N GLU A 144 7.66 4.70 -11.52
CA GLU A 144 8.84 5.36 -10.94
C GLU A 144 9.79 5.94 -12.02
N LYS A 145 10.02 5.18 -13.11
CA LYS A 145 10.84 5.65 -14.23
C LYS A 145 10.25 6.90 -14.88
N ARG A 146 8.94 6.94 -15.11
CA ARG A 146 8.25 8.11 -15.69
C ARG A 146 8.41 9.35 -14.82
N ILE A 147 8.20 9.24 -13.50
CA ILE A 147 8.37 10.34 -12.55
C ILE A 147 9.82 10.85 -12.58
N LYS A 148 10.80 9.96 -12.53
CA LYS A 148 12.23 10.32 -12.57
C LYS A 148 12.63 10.97 -13.89
N THR A 149 12.11 10.47 -15.00
CA THR A 149 12.38 10.99 -16.35
C THR A 149 11.76 12.39 -16.55
N ALA A 150 10.53 12.58 -16.08
CA ALA A 150 9.87 13.90 -16.11
C ALA A 150 10.62 14.94 -15.29
N ASN A 151 11.31 14.49 -14.23
CA ASN A 151 12.16 15.32 -13.38
C ASN A 151 11.50 16.65 -12.98
N PRO A 152 10.33 16.62 -12.32
CA PRO A 152 9.54 17.81 -12.03
C PRO A 152 10.34 18.88 -11.27
N PHE A 153 10.02 20.15 -11.48
CA PHE A 153 10.68 21.30 -10.85
C PHE A 153 10.27 21.49 -9.37
N TYR A 154 9.11 20.95 -8.95
CA TYR A 154 8.66 20.97 -7.56
C TYR A 154 9.31 19.85 -6.73
N THR A 155 9.23 19.96 -5.41
CA THR A 155 9.68 18.86 -4.51
C THR A 155 8.84 17.62 -4.72
N TRP A 156 9.48 16.48 -4.95
CA TRP A 156 8.75 15.22 -5.07
C TRP A 156 9.43 14.05 -4.35
N SER A 157 8.63 13.11 -3.91
CA SER A 157 9.09 11.85 -3.30
C SER A 157 8.29 10.68 -3.83
N ILE A 158 8.89 9.49 -3.84
CA ILE A 158 8.22 8.23 -4.14
C ILE A 158 8.11 7.44 -2.85
N ILE A 159 6.92 6.90 -2.59
CA ILE A 159 6.69 5.97 -1.48
C ILE A 159 6.41 4.57 -2.00
N ARG A 160 6.95 3.56 -1.34
CA ARG A 160 6.74 2.13 -1.59
C ARG A 160 6.05 1.51 -0.37
N PRO A 161 4.71 1.57 -0.27
CA PRO A 161 4.01 0.90 0.81
C PRO A 161 4.37 -0.59 0.83
N THR A 162 4.60 -1.12 2.02
CA THR A 162 4.77 -2.56 2.26
C THR A 162 3.39 -3.22 2.41
N SER A 163 3.25 -4.30 3.16
CA SER A 163 1.95 -4.89 3.48
C SER A 163 1.21 -4.01 4.50
N ILE A 164 0.53 -2.97 4.00
CA ILE A 164 -0.25 -2.07 4.86
C ILE A 164 -1.57 -2.74 5.25
N TRP A 165 -1.99 -2.57 6.50
CA TRP A 165 -3.19 -3.14 7.09
C TRP A 165 -3.90 -2.16 8.04
N GLY A 166 -5.17 -2.41 8.36
CA GLY A 166 -5.97 -1.58 9.25
C GLY A 166 -7.39 -1.34 8.71
N PRO A 167 -8.20 -0.52 9.37
CA PRO A 167 -9.57 -0.21 8.95
C PRO A 167 -9.69 0.18 7.48
N TRP A 168 -10.77 -0.24 6.81
CA TRP A 168 -11.05 -0.01 5.38
C TRP A 168 -10.15 -0.77 4.40
N PHE A 169 -9.27 -1.66 4.88
CA PHE A 169 -8.53 -2.56 4.00
C PHE A 169 -9.49 -3.52 3.28
N GLY A 170 -8.97 -4.30 2.37
CA GLY A 170 -9.71 -5.30 1.61
C GLY A 170 -8.78 -6.39 1.12
N GLU A 171 -9.30 -7.28 0.29
CA GLU A 171 -8.50 -8.37 -0.27
C GLU A 171 -7.18 -7.89 -0.90
N PRO A 172 -6.07 -8.57 -0.67
CA PRO A 172 -5.91 -9.83 0.08
C PRO A 172 -5.53 -9.65 1.55
N TYR A 173 -5.42 -8.42 2.07
CA TYR A 173 -4.84 -8.13 3.39
C TYR A 173 -5.78 -8.46 4.55
N ASP A 174 -7.09 -8.27 4.38
CA ASP A 174 -8.14 -8.65 5.31
C ASP A 174 -8.22 -10.17 5.52
N LYS A 175 -7.91 -10.96 4.48
CA LYS A 175 -7.94 -12.42 4.54
C LYS A 175 -7.16 -13.02 5.69
N PHE A 176 -6.05 -12.39 6.09
CA PHE A 176 -5.28 -12.88 7.22
C PHE A 176 -6.07 -12.83 8.53
N PHE A 177 -6.74 -11.71 8.80
CA PHE A 177 -7.60 -11.57 9.96
C PHE A 177 -8.74 -12.58 9.93
N HIS A 178 -9.46 -12.68 8.81
CA HIS A 178 -10.55 -13.66 8.65
C HIS A 178 -10.10 -15.10 8.81
N ILE A 179 -8.92 -15.48 8.32
CA ILE A 179 -8.38 -16.84 8.50
C ILE A 179 -8.15 -17.13 10.00
N VAL A 180 -7.66 -16.15 10.77
CA VAL A 180 -7.48 -16.32 12.22
C VAL A 180 -8.83 -16.35 12.94
N LEU A 181 -9.71 -15.38 12.67
CA LEU A 181 -11.03 -15.25 13.28
C LEU A 181 -11.92 -16.48 13.03
N ASN A 182 -11.83 -17.07 11.84
CA ASN A 182 -12.57 -18.28 11.46
C ASN A 182 -11.89 -19.59 11.90
N HIS A 183 -10.90 -19.54 12.79
CA HIS A 183 -10.16 -20.71 13.28
C HIS A 183 -9.47 -21.54 12.18
N MET A 184 -9.17 -20.95 11.04
CA MET A 184 -8.52 -21.61 9.90
C MET A 184 -7.01 -21.37 9.84
N TYR A 185 -6.45 -20.63 10.78
CA TYR A 185 -5.02 -20.39 10.86
C TYR A 185 -4.31 -21.50 11.65
N PHE A 186 -3.15 -21.92 11.15
CA PHE A 186 -2.29 -22.93 11.78
C PHE A 186 -0.84 -22.44 11.80
N HIS A 187 -0.13 -22.64 12.90
CA HIS A 187 1.30 -22.43 12.93
C HIS A 187 2.02 -23.53 12.13
N MET A 188 2.84 -23.12 11.16
CA MET A 188 3.60 -24.01 10.27
C MET A 188 4.97 -24.35 10.88
N GLY A 189 5.00 -25.31 11.80
CA GLY A 189 6.24 -25.69 12.50
C GLY A 189 6.80 -24.57 13.38
N LYS A 190 8.13 -24.55 13.56
CA LYS A 190 8.84 -23.58 14.40
C LYS A 190 9.52 -22.45 13.60
N ARG A 191 9.33 -22.39 12.27
CA ARG A 191 10.03 -21.42 11.42
C ARG A 191 9.35 -20.06 11.50
N ALA A 192 10.04 -19.09 12.07
CA ALA A 192 9.61 -17.70 12.05
C ALA A 192 9.97 -17.09 10.68
N CYS A 193 8.98 -16.60 9.94
CA CYS A 193 9.18 -15.81 8.73
C CYS A 193 8.87 -14.36 9.06
N ARG A 194 9.87 -13.49 8.96
CA ARG A 194 9.75 -12.06 9.29
C ARG A 194 9.43 -11.25 8.04
N LYS A 195 8.45 -10.36 8.18
CA LYS A 195 8.06 -9.44 7.10
C LYS A 195 7.88 -8.03 7.66
N THR A 196 8.11 -7.05 6.79
CA THR A 196 7.72 -5.67 7.07
C THR A 196 6.25 -5.51 6.74
N TYR A 197 5.48 -5.20 7.77
CA TYR A 197 4.09 -4.78 7.67
C TYR A 197 3.98 -3.31 8.04
N GLY A 198 2.82 -2.67 7.83
CA GLY A 198 2.61 -1.30 8.26
C GLY A 198 1.16 -1.07 8.66
N TYR A 199 0.93 -0.57 9.86
CA TYR A 199 -0.40 -0.11 10.24
C TYR A 199 -0.75 1.18 9.49
N VAL A 200 -1.99 1.31 9.03
CA VAL A 200 -2.39 2.38 8.11
C VAL A 200 -2.17 3.79 8.68
N ASP A 201 -2.44 4.02 9.97
CA ASP A 201 -2.21 5.35 10.57
C ASP A 201 -0.71 5.66 10.68
N ASN A 202 0.14 4.64 10.88
CA ASN A 202 1.59 4.80 10.83
C ASN A 202 2.05 5.18 9.40
N ALA A 203 1.48 4.56 8.38
CA ALA A 203 1.76 4.92 6.98
C ALA A 203 1.30 6.35 6.66
N ILE A 204 0.12 6.77 7.16
CA ILE A 204 -0.37 8.15 7.02
C ILE A 204 0.56 9.13 7.73
N TYR A 205 0.98 8.83 8.94
CA TYR A 205 1.96 9.64 9.68
C TYR A 205 3.27 9.79 8.89
N GLN A 206 3.77 8.71 8.28
CA GLN A 206 4.95 8.73 7.42
C GLN A 206 4.74 9.61 6.18
N ILE A 207 3.59 9.48 5.50
CA ILE A 207 3.22 10.32 4.34
C ILE A 207 3.18 11.80 4.75
N MET A 208 2.52 12.13 5.84
CA MET A 208 2.41 13.50 6.32
C MET A 208 3.75 14.07 6.79
N SER A 209 4.61 13.24 7.39
CA SER A 209 5.97 13.64 7.76
C SER A 209 6.81 13.99 6.52
N ILE A 210 6.71 13.20 5.43
CA ILE A 210 7.34 13.54 4.15
C ILE A 210 6.75 14.85 3.59
N LEU A 211 5.43 15.03 3.67
CA LEU A 211 4.75 16.22 3.15
C LEU A 211 5.19 17.50 3.87
N GLN A 212 5.49 17.41 5.16
CA GLN A 212 5.81 18.55 6.04
C GLN A 212 7.31 18.79 6.23
N ALA A 213 8.16 17.82 5.90
CA ALA A 213 9.61 17.93 6.04
C ALA A 213 10.20 19.06 5.18
N ALA A 214 11.41 19.51 5.53
CA ALA A 214 12.16 20.45 4.70
C ALA A 214 12.45 19.83 3.31
N PRO A 215 12.30 20.59 2.21
CA PRO A 215 12.43 20.06 0.85
C PRO A 215 13.75 19.31 0.61
N GLU A 216 14.85 19.83 1.10
CA GLU A 216 16.20 19.27 0.95
C GLU A 216 16.36 17.87 1.57
N LYS A 217 15.50 17.51 2.53
CA LYS A 217 15.51 16.20 3.16
C LYS A 217 14.74 15.13 2.39
N VAL A 218 13.77 15.55 1.57
CA VAL A 218 12.81 14.61 0.97
C VAL A 218 12.73 14.68 -0.55
N ASN A 219 13.31 15.73 -1.18
CA ASN A 219 13.24 15.89 -2.62
C ASN A 219 13.96 14.76 -3.36
N ARG A 220 13.27 14.15 -4.33
CA ARG A 220 13.77 13.04 -5.17
C ARG A 220 14.12 11.76 -4.41
N ASN A 221 13.62 11.61 -3.19
CA ASN A 221 13.86 10.43 -2.37
C ASN A 221 12.77 9.36 -2.55
N VAL A 222 13.18 8.12 -2.33
CA VAL A 222 12.31 6.94 -2.32
C VAL A 222 12.27 6.36 -0.92
N TYR A 223 11.07 6.03 -0.42
CA TYR A 223 10.87 5.51 0.92
C TYR A 223 10.00 4.27 0.91
N TYR A 224 10.42 3.19 1.56
CA TYR A 224 9.49 2.15 1.97
C TYR A 224 8.67 2.63 3.16
N LEU A 225 7.36 2.37 3.18
CA LEU A 225 6.48 2.68 4.30
C LEU A 225 6.10 1.39 5.05
N GLY A 226 6.15 1.45 6.37
CA GLY A 226 5.80 0.32 7.23
C GLY A 226 6.19 0.58 8.68
N ASP A 227 5.87 -0.37 9.55
CA ASP A 227 6.29 -0.38 10.95
C ASP A 227 7.77 -0.73 11.05
N TYR A 228 8.52 -0.06 11.95
CA TYR A 228 9.99 -0.12 11.95
C TYR A 228 10.54 -1.47 12.40
N GLU A 229 9.75 -2.27 13.08
CA GLU A 229 10.11 -3.63 13.45
C GLU A 229 9.44 -4.63 12.51
N ALA A 230 10.25 -5.39 11.76
CA ALA A 230 9.74 -6.53 11.03
C ALA A 230 9.40 -7.65 12.03
N TYR A 231 8.24 -8.26 11.89
CA TYR A 231 7.77 -9.29 12.82
C TYR A 231 7.27 -10.54 12.10
N PRO A 232 7.31 -11.70 12.78
CA PRO A 232 6.71 -12.92 12.26
C PRO A 232 5.19 -12.80 12.22
N ILE A 233 4.58 -13.29 11.14
CA ILE A 233 3.12 -13.39 11.04
C ILE A 233 2.53 -14.28 12.15
N THR A 234 3.31 -15.24 12.65
CA THR A 234 2.93 -16.12 13.78
C THR A 234 2.71 -15.35 15.07
N ASP A 235 3.56 -14.34 15.35
CA ASP A 235 3.43 -13.53 16.56
C ASP A 235 2.18 -12.65 16.47
N TRP A 236 1.93 -12.10 15.29
CA TRP A 236 0.72 -11.31 15.04
C TRP A 236 -0.55 -12.17 15.11
N ALA A 237 -0.54 -13.38 14.55
CA ALA A 237 -1.65 -14.32 14.69
C ALA A 237 -1.93 -14.64 16.17
N ASN A 238 -0.88 -14.84 17.00
CA ASN A 238 -1.03 -15.06 18.44
C ASN A 238 -1.61 -13.84 19.18
N GLU A 239 -1.28 -12.62 18.75
CA GLU A 239 -1.88 -11.39 19.31
C GLU A 239 -3.38 -11.32 19.03
N ILE A 240 -3.79 -11.54 17.77
CA ILE A 240 -5.20 -11.61 17.37
C ILE A 240 -5.91 -12.69 18.17
N ALA A 241 -5.35 -13.89 18.18
CA ALA A 241 -5.91 -15.04 18.89
C ALA A 241 -6.08 -14.78 20.39
N LYS A 242 -5.12 -14.10 21.02
CA LYS A 242 -5.20 -13.74 22.44
C LYS A 242 -6.30 -12.72 22.72
N ILE A 243 -6.51 -11.76 21.83
CA ILE A 243 -7.57 -10.75 21.97
C ILE A 243 -8.94 -11.41 21.84
N GLU A 244 -9.10 -12.32 20.87
CA GLU A 244 -10.37 -12.97 20.52
C GLU A 244 -10.64 -14.27 21.28
N GLY A 245 -9.72 -14.73 22.15
CA GLY A 245 -9.87 -16.01 22.88
C GLY A 245 -9.75 -17.25 22.00
N ILE A 246 -9.04 -17.16 20.87
CA ILE A 246 -8.88 -18.23 19.88
C ILE A 246 -7.64 -19.07 20.20
N HIS A 247 -7.75 -20.41 20.05
CA HIS A 247 -6.59 -21.30 20.11
C HIS A 247 -6.07 -21.61 18.70
N ILE A 248 -4.78 -21.36 18.46
CA ILE A 248 -4.11 -21.67 17.18
C ILE A 248 -3.33 -22.97 17.30
N PRO A 249 -3.72 -24.03 16.55
CA PRO A 249 -3.00 -25.31 16.58
C PRO A 249 -1.68 -25.24 15.80
N HIS A 250 -0.72 -26.10 16.22
CA HIS A 250 0.55 -26.30 15.54
C HIS A 250 0.48 -27.51 14.61
N VAL A 251 0.80 -27.31 13.34
CA VAL A 251 0.89 -28.38 12.34
C VAL A 251 2.35 -28.47 11.87
N PRO A 252 2.94 -29.69 11.86
CA PRO A 252 4.30 -29.88 11.39
C PRO A 252 4.51 -29.37 9.96
N TYR A 253 5.64 -28.71 9.69
CA TYR A 253 5.93 -28.10 8.39
C TYR A 253 5.90 -29.11 7.22
N TRP A 254 6.27 -30.37 7.46
CA TRP A 254 6.24 -31.41 6.43
C TRP A 254 4.83 -31.69 5.89
N CYS A 255 3.78 -31.51 6.70
CA CYS A 255 2.39 -31.62 6.23
C CYS A 255 2.10 -30.61 5.14
N PHE A 256 2.55 -29.34 5.32
CA PHE A 256 2.36 -28.29 4.31
C PHE A 256 3.17 -28.55 3.03
N LYS A 257 4.34 -29.19 3.13
CA LYS A 257 5.09 -29.64 1.93
C LYS A 257 4.31 -30.64 1.11
N ILE A 258 3.70 -31.63 1.76
CA ILE A 258 2.87 -32.64 1.08
C ILE A 258 1.68 -31.94 0.41
N VAL A 259 0.97 -31.07 1.14
CA VAL A 259 -0.17 -30.31 0.60
C VAL A 259 0.26 -29.43 -0.58
N GLY A 260 1.43 -28.80 -0.49
CA GLY A 260 2.02 -28.02 -1.58
C GLY A 260 2.29 -28.86 -2.85
N TRP A 261 2.87 -30.06 -2.69
CA TRP A 261 3.10 -30.99 -3.82
C TRP A 261 1.79 -31.47 -4.44
N VAL A 262 0.79 -31.77 -3.63
CA VAL A 262 -0.56 -32.12 -4.12
C VAL A 262 -1.14 -30.95 -4.93
N GLY A 263 -0.99 -29.71 -4.45
CA GLY A 263 -1.43 -28.53 -5.18
C GLY A 263 -0.72 -28.32 -6.51
N ASP A 264 0.61 -28.55 -6.55
CA ASP A 264 1.38 -28.46 -7.80
C ASP A 264 0.95 -29.55 -8.81
N PHE A 265 0.63 -30.74 -8.30
CA PHE A 265 0.12 -31.85 -9.14
C PHE A 265 -1.26 -31.51 -9.72
N LEU A 266 -2.20 -31.04 -8.88
CA LEU A 266 -3.55 -30.64 -9.31
C LEU A 266 -3.52 -29.50 -10.34
N LYS A 267 -2.60 -28.54 -10.15
CA LYS A 267 -2.42 -27.44 -11.08
C LYS A 267 -2.07 -27.89 -12.50
N LYS A 268 -1.34 -29.02 -12.66
CA LYS A 268 -1.03 -29.61 -13.99
C LYS A 268 -2.29 -30.06 -14.74
N PHE A 269 -3.35 -30.36 -14.01
CA PHE A 269 -4.66 -30.74 -14.58
C PHE A 269 -5.64 -29.54 -14.65
N GLY A 270 -5.17 -28.31 -14.43
CA GLY A 270 -6.02 -27.12 -14.49
C GLY A 270 -6.90 -26.92 -13.25
N ILE A 271 -6.70 -27.73 -12.19
CA ILE A 271 -7.47 -27.65 -10.94
C ILE A 271 -6.84 -26.59 -10.04
N ALA A 272 -7.62 -25.54 -9.71
CA ALA A 272 -7.19 -24.53 -8.75
C ALA A 272 -7.15 -25.12 -7.34
N PHE A 273 -5.98 -25.08 -6.70
CA PHE A 273 -5.80 -25.54 -5.33
C PHE A 273 -5.16 -24.43 -4.48
N PRO A 274 -5.65 -24.20 -3.24
CA PRO A 274 -5.25 -23.03 -2.44
C PRO A 274 -3.77 -23.02 -2.03
N MET A 275 -3.12 -24.19 -1.92
CA MET A 275 -1.73 -24.33 -1.48
C MET A 275 -0.89 -24.98 -2.56
N THR A 276 0.17 -24.29 -3.01
CA THR A 276 1.19 -24.82 -3.91
C THR A 276 2.56 -24.69 -3.25
N SER A 277 3.58 -25.40 -3.74
CA SER A 277 4.95 -25.25 -3.22
C SER A 277 5.46 -23.83 -3.37
N PHE A 278 5.10 -23.14 -4.46
CA PHE A 278 5.42 -21.73 -4.67
C PHE A 278 4.78 -20.83 -3.60
N ARG A 279 3.49 -21.05 -3.32
CA ARG A 279 2.79 -20.28 -2.28
C ARG A 279 3.36 -20.55 -0.89
N LEU A 280 3.66 -21.81 -0.59
CA LEU A 280 4.31 -22.19 0.67
C LEU A 280 5.68 -21.51 0.82
N HIS A 281 6.49 -21.49 -0.26
CA HIS A 281 7.77 -20.79 -0.27
C HIS A 281 7.60 -19.30 0.05
N ASN A 282 6.70 -18.60 -0.64
CA ASN A 282 6.43 -17.18 -0.39
C ASN A 282 5.93 -16.90 1.03
N MET A 283 5.13 -17.82 1.60
CA MET A 283 4.65 -17.69 2.98
C MET A 283 5.76 -17.89 4.02
N THR A 284 6.85 -18.57 3.67
CA THR A 284 7.96 -18.91 4.56
C THR A 284 9.28 -18.20 4.21
N THR A 285 9.25 -17.25 3.28
CA THR A 285 10.40 -16.43 2.89
C THR A 285 10.31 -15.07 3.60
N ASP A 286 11.42 -14.67 4.21
CA ASP A 286 11.53 -13.35 4.82
C ASP A 286 11.40 -12.26 3.74
N ASN A 287 10.67 -11.19 4.09
CA ASN A 287 10.52 -10.02 3.23
C ASN A 287 10.63 -8.75 4.08
N VAL A 288 11.86 -8.40 4.42
CA VAL A 288 12.19 -7.26 5.29
C VAL A 288 12.76 -6.14 4.45
N HIS A 289 12.16 -4.96 4.57
CA HIS A 289 12.57 -3.76 3.84
C HIS A 289 13.37 -2.81 4.73
N ASN A 290 14.29 -2.05 4.13
CA ASN A 290 15.03 -1.02 4.83
C ASN A 290 14.16 0.22 5.07
N LEU A 291 13.76 0.46 6.31
CA LEU A 291 12.96 1.60 6.72
C LEU A 291 13.77 2.73 7.39
N GLU A 292 15.10 2.64 7.47
CA GLU A 292 15.93 3.69 8.07
C GLU A 292 15.76 5.05 7.36
N PRO A 293 15.63 5.13 6.01
CA PRO A 293 15.38 6.41 5.35
C PRO A 293 14.09 7.09 5.81
N ILE A 294 12.98 6.35 5.93
CA ILE A 294 11.72 6.95 6.39
C ILE A 294 11.75 7.22 7.90
N LYS A 295 12.41 6.41 8.69
CA LYS A 295 12.58 6.61 10.14
C LYS A 295 13.33 7.91 10.45
N SER A 296 14.25 8.33 9.58
CA SER A 296 14.94 9.62 9.72
C SER A 296 14.03 10.83 9.54
N VAL A 297 12.90 10.67 8.82
CA VAL A 297 11.90 11.72 8.55
C VAL A 297 10.72 11.63 9.52
N ALA A 298 10.36 10.42 9.92
CA ALA A 298 9.20 10.11 10.77
C ALA A 298 9.62 9.19 11.95
N PRO A 299 10.41 9.67 12.92
CA PRO A 299 11.13 8.81 13.88
C PRO A 299 10.21 8.01 14.82
N ASN A 300 9.05 8.54 15.17
CA ASN A 300 8.19 7.97 16.20
C ASN A 300 6.82 7.62 15.62
N LEU A 301 6.57 6.34 15.39
CA LEU A 301 5.25 5.88 14.92
C LEU A 301 4.20 6.07 16.02
N PRO A 302 3.01 6.63 15.69
CA PRO A 302 1.99 6.97 16.67
C PRO A 302 1.25 5.76 17.24
N VAL A 303 1.22 4.62 16.53
CA VAL A 303 0.41 3.46 16.91
C VAL A 303 1.25 2.21 17.02
N SER A 304 1.14 1.51 18.16
CA SER A 304 1.76 0.19 18.32
C SER A 304 1.02 -0.88 17.52
N ARG A 305 1.70 -1.98 17.15
CA ARG A 305 1.06 -3.10 16.45
C ARG A 305 -0.15 -3.63 17.21
N ILE A 306 -0.03 -3.78 18.53
CA ILE A 306 -1.14 -4.32 19.35
C ILE A 306 -2.35 -3.38 19.39
N ASP A 307 -2.13 -2.08 19.45
CA ASP A 307 -3.23 -1.11 19.45
C ASP A 307 -3.89 -1.03 18.06
N GLY A 308 -3.09 -1.02 17.00
CA GLY A 308 -3.61 -1.12 15.64
C GLY A 308 -4.40 -2.41 15.39
N THR A 309 -3.94 -3.55 15.96
CA THR A 309 -4.67 -4.82 15.88
C THR A 309 -6.03 -4.73 16.56
N LYS A 310 -6.11 -4.15 17.76
CA LYS A 310 -7.40 -3.94 18.46
C LYS A 310 -8.36 -3.09 17.66
N VAL A 311 -7.90 -1.93 17.18
CA VAL A 311 -8.73 -1.03 16.36
C VAL A 311 -9.21 -1.71 15.08
N THR A 312 -8.36 -2.52 14.46
CA THR A 312 -8.73 -3.26 13.25
C THR A 312 -9.79 -4.33 13.54
N LEU A 313 -9.65 -5.08 14.64
CA LEU A 313 -10.65 -6.07 15.07
C LEU A 313 -11.99 -5.42 15.41
N GLU A 314 -11.99 -4.30 16.16
CA GLU A 314 -13.20 -3.52 16.43
C GLU A 314 -13.88 -3.05 15.13
N TRP A 315 -13.08 -2.63 14.14
CA TRP A 315 -13.59 -2.23 12.84
C TRP A 315 -14.21 -3.42 12.08
N ILE A 316 -13.53 -4.58 12.03
CA ILE A 316 -14.07 -5.81 11.40
C ILE A 316 -15.41 -6.19 12.05
N HIS A 317 -15.47 -6.30 13.37
CA HIS A 317 -16.71 -6.65 14.08
C HIS A 317 -17.87 -5.66 13.88
N LYS A 318 -17.56 -4.41 13.53
CA LYS A 318 -18.57 -3.38 13.30
C LYS A 318 -19.11 -3.35 11.87
N TYR A 319 -18.28 -3.67 10.88
CA TYR A 319 -18.59 -3.40 9.47
C TYR A 319 -18.65 -4.67 8.61
N GLU A 320 -18.23 -5.80 9.11
CA GLU A 320 -18.24 -7.10 8.46
C GLU A 320 -18.93 -8.16 9.32
#